data_8d188ce4e9d35b07a6ac737d1c6a6f58
#
_entry.id   8d188ce4e9d35b07a6ac737d1c6a6f58
#
_cell.length_a   1.000
_cell.length_b   1.000
_cell.length_c   1.000
_cell.angle_alpha   90.00
_cell.angle_beta   90.00
_cell.angle_gamma   90.00
#
_symmetry.space_group_name_H-M   'P 1'
#
loop_
_entity.id
_entity.type
_entity.pdbx_description
1 polymer ?
#
loop_
_entity_poly.entity_id
_entity_poly.type
_entity_poly.pdbx_seq_one_letter_code
_entity_poly.pdbx_strand_id
1 'polypeptide(L)'
;MKKFTVTDLKPSDSRLMPEELGAAIARGGLYIFKPGEIAHPEPRHVHDTAEVFIFVQGTGVIPIDGVEYPVKTGDVVVVEAGEDHHTRSSVEDPLVAAWYVMAA
;
A
#
# COMPACT_ATOMS: atom_id res chain seq x y z
N MET A 1 -10.54 1.79 1.62
CA MET A 1 -9.20 1.21 1.90
C MET A 1 -9.38 -0.11 2.65
N LYS A 2 -8.60 -1.10 2.30
CA LYS A 2 -8.55 -2.37 3.03
C LYS A 2 -7.11 -2.63 3.43
N LYS A 3 -6.89 -3.15 4.64
CA LYS A 3 -5.56 -3.40 5.16
C LYS A 3 -5.48 -4.83 5.69
N PHE A 4 -4.42 -5.53 5.31
CA PHE A 4 -4.13 -6.90 5.72
C PHE A 4 -2.69 -6.99 6.19
N THR A 5 -2.37 -8.04 6.95
CA THR A 5 -0.98 -8.32 7.31
C THR A 5 -0.73 -9.83 7.25
N VAL A 6 0.50 -10.22 6.92
CA VAL A 6 0.86 -11.64 6.84
C VAL A 6 0.73 -12.36 8.18
N THR A 7 0.75 -11.63 9.28
CA THR A 7 0.54 -12.24 10.61
C THR A 7 -0.91 -12.68 10.83
N ASP A 8 -1.86 -12.22 10.01
CA ASP A 8 -3.25 -12.67 10.06
C ASP A 8 -3.44 -14.00 9.32
N LEU A 9 -2.46 -14.42 8.53
CA LEU A 9 -2.52 -15.67 7.78
C LEU A 9 -2.34 -16.86 8.71
N LYS A 10 -3.25 -17.82 8.60
CA LYS A 10 -3.20 -19.08 9.35
C LYS A 10 -2.65 -20.18 8.46
N PRO A 11 -2.06 -21.26 9.02
CA PRO A 11 -1.56 -22.37 8.21
C PRO A 11 -2.59 -23.01 7.28
N SER A 12 -3.88 -22.90 7.61
CA SER A 12 -4.96 -23.40 6.77
C SER A 12 -5.36 -22.45 5.66
N ASP A 13 -4.90 -21.21 5.69
CA ASP A 13 -5.26 -20.21 4.68
C ASP A 13 -4.32 -20.33 3.49
N SER A 14 -4.87 -20.20 2.30
CA SER A 14 -4.08 -20.15 1.07
C SER A 14 -4.01 -18.75 0.50
N ARG A 15 -4.77 -17.81 1.06
CA ARG A 15 -4.88 -16.44 0.54
C ARG A 15 -5.02 -15.45 1.68
N LEU A 16 -4.30 -14.33 1.55
CA LEU A 16 -4.38 -13.23 2.51
C LEU A 16 -5.44 -12.20 2.11
N MET A 17 -5.54 -11.89 0.81
CA MET A 17 -6.51 -10.93 0.30
C MET A 17 -7.70 -11.61 -0.33
N PRO A 18 -8.89 -11.01 -0.20
CA PRO A 18 -10.07 -11.49 -0.93
C PRO A 18 -9.86 -11.42 -2.45
N GLU A 19 -10.60 -12.24 -3.18
CA GLU A 19 -10.50 -12.32 -4.64
C GLU A 19 -11.16 -11.14 -5.37
N GLU A 20 -11.80 -10.25 -4.64
CA GLU A 20 -12.50 -9.10 -5.26
C GLU A 20 -11.57 -8.17 -6.03
N LEU A 21 -10.27 -8.35 -5.91
CA LEU A 21 -9.34 -7.57 -6.73
C LEU A 21 -9.36 -7.94 -8.19
N GLY A 22 -9.88 -9.09 -8.56
CA GLY A 22 -10.14 -9.70 -9.87
C GLY A 22 -9.86 -8.96 -11.17
N ALA A 23 -9.04 -7.92 -11.16
CA ALA A 23 -8.66 -7.15 -12.32
C ALA A 23 -7.20 -7.44 -12.69
N ALA A 24 -6.86 -7.25 -13.95
CA ALA A 24 -5.48 -7.35 -14.39
C ALA A 24 -4.65 -6.20 -13.79
N ILE A 25 -3.36 -6.43 -13.62
CA ILE A 25 -2.42 -5.40 -13.20
C ILE A 25 -2.07 -4.56 -14.43
N ALA A 26 -2.24 -3.23 -14.33
CA ALA A 26 -1.87 -2.31 -15.40
C ALA A 26 -0.38 -1.97 -15.33
N ARG A 27 0.14 -1.70 -14.13
CA ARG A 27 1.55 -1.37 -13.89
C ARG A 27 1.89 -1.61 -12.43
N GLY A 28 3.18 -1.73 -12.13
CA GLY A 28 3.65 -1.90 -10.77
C GLY A 28 5.15 -2.03 -10.70
N GLY A 29 5.66 -2.21 -9.51
CA GLY A 29 7.07 -2.37 -9.25
C GLY A 29 7.40 -2.35 -7.77
N LEU A 30 8.68 -2.19 -7.46
CA LEU A 30 9.18 -1.96 -6.11
C LEU A 30 9.63 -0.52 -5.99
N TYR A 31 9.28 0.10 -4.87
CA TYR A 31 9.76 1.43 -4.54
C TYR A 31 10.52 1.40 -3.21
N ILE A 32 11.73 1.93 -3.23
CA ILE A 32 12.59 2.05 -2.05
C ILE A 32 12.55 3.50 -1.61
N PHE A 33 11.88 3.75 -0.48
CA PHE A 33 11.76 5.10 0.06
C PHE A 33 13.08 5.57 0.66
N LYS A 34 13.36 6.86 0.49
CA LYS A 34 14.39 7.53 1.29
C LYS A 34 13.84 7.78 2.70
N PRO A 35 14.72 7.92 3.71
CA PRO A 35 14.27 8.27 5.06
C PRO A 35 13.35 9.49 5.05
N GLY A 36 12.15 9.36 5.63
CA GLY A 36 11.18 10.43 5.73
C GLY A 36 10.51 10.87 4.44
N GLU A 37 10.78 10.19 3.35
CA GLU A 37 10.21 10.55 2.04
C GLU A 37 8.69 10.40 2.03
N ILE A 38 8.02 11.35 1.39
CA ILE A 38 6.58 11.28 1.09
C ILE A 38 6.44 11.02 -0.40
N ALA A 39 5.82 9.90 -0.74
CA ALA A 39 5.46 9.62 -2.12
C ALA A 39 4.30 10.52 -2.52
N HIS A 40 4.40 11.14 -3.71
CA HIS A 40 3.37 12.04 -4.21
C HIS A 40 3.10 13.22 -3.26
N PRO A 41 4.05 14.20 -3.17
CA PRO A 41 3.90 15.33 -2.25
C PRO A 41 2.83 16.36 -2.69
N GLU A 42 2.23 16.18 -3.85
CA GLU A 42 1.13 17.03 -4.32
C GLU A 42 -0.07 16.94 -3.38
N PRO A 43 -0.91 17.98 -3.30
CA PRO A 43 -2.02 18.02 -2.34
C PRO A 43 -3.04 16.89 -2.49
N ARG A 44 -3.16 16.34 -3.69
CA ARG A 44 -4.10 15.25 -3.96
C ARG A 44 -3.50 14.26 -4.94
N HIS A 45 -3.59 12.97 -4.58
CA HIS A 45 -3.13 11.87 -5.43
C HIS A 45 -4.16 10.76 -5.40
N VAL A 46 -4.88 10.60 -6.50
CA VAL A 46 -5.94 9.58 -6.66
C VAL A 46 -5.77 8.83 -7.97
N HIS A 47 -6.26 7.61 -8.01
CA HIS A 47 -6.36 6.81 -9.23
C HIS A 47 -7.82 6.47 -9.52
N ASP A 48 -8.12 6.14 -10.77
CA ASP A 48 -9.45 5.70 -11.18
C ASP A 48 -9.70 4.23 -10.88
N THR A 49 -8.66 3.50 -10.51
CA THR A 49 -8.70 2.08 -10.18
C THR A 49 -7.98 1.83 -8.86
N ALA A 50 -8.14 0.64 -8.31
CA ALA A 50 -7.47 0.28 -7.06
C ALA A 50 -5.95 0.20 -7.24
N GLU A 51 -5.24 0.49 -6.15
CA GLU A 51 -3.79 0.27 -6.04
C GLU A 51 -3.51 -0.60 -4.82
N VAL A 52 -2.62 -1.58 -4.98
CA VAL A 52 -2.22 -2.48 -3.91
C VAL A 52 -0.79 -2.15 -3.50
N PHE A 53 -0.57 -1.99 -2.21
CA PHE A 53 0.76 -1.86 -1.62
C PHE A 53 1.06 -3.08 -0.76
N ILE A 54 2.22 -3.67 -0.96
CA ILE A 54 2.75 -4.73 -0.11
C ILE A 54 4.05 -4.21 0.50
N PHE A 55 4.04 -3.97 1.81
CA PHE A 55 5.21 -3.43 2.49
C PHE A 55 6.15 -4.57 2.86
N VAL A 56 7.29 -4.63 2.20
CA VAL A 56 8.25 -5.74 2.33
C VAL A 56 9.37 -5.44 3.31
N GLN A 57 9.56 -4.16 3.68
CA GLN A 57 10.57 -3.74 4.65
C GLN A 57 10.18 -2.39 5.23
N GLY A 58 10.56 -2.17 6.49
CA GLY A 58 10.48 -0.86 7.12
C GLY A 58 9.14 -0.55 7.78
N THR A 59 9.02 0.71 8.17
CA THR A 59 7.84 1.27 8.82
C THR A 59 7.49 2.63 8.22
N GLY A 60 6.24 3.02 8.36
CA GLY A 60 5.79 4.33 7.90
C GLY A 60 4.31 4.52 8.17
N VAL A 61 3.73 5.44 7.43
CA VAL A 61 2.31 5.80 7.52
C VAL A 61 1.76 5.95 6.11
N ILE A 62 0.56 5.47 5.89
CA ILE A 62 -0.18 5.77 4.68
C ILE A 62 -1.43 6.58 5.03
N PRO A 63 -1.42 7.90 4.81
CA PRO A 63 -2.63 8.70 4.89
C PRO A 63 -3.58 8.36 3.75
N ILE A 64 -4.83 8.05 4.10
CA ILE A 64 -5.91 7.80 3.14
C ILE A 64 -7.03 8.78 3.45
N ASP A 65 -7.33 9.68 2.52
CA ASP A 65 -8.34 10.72 2.70
C ASP A 65 -8.16 11.48 4.02
N GLY A 66 -6.91 11.79 4.36
CA GLY A 66 -6.55 12.54 5.56
C GLY A 66 -6.47 11.73 6.86
N VAL A 67 -6.79 10.43 6.83
CA VAL A 67 -6.66 9.56 8.00
C VAL A 67 -5.36 8.78 7.90
N GLU A 68 -4.51 8.86 8.93
CA GLU A 68 -3.21 8.19 8.94
C GLU A 68 -3.32 6.76 9.42
N TYR A 69 -2.81 5.83 8.62
CA TYR A 69 -2.75 4.41 8.96
C TYR A 69 -1.29 3.99 9.05
N PRO A 70 -0.82 3.53 10.22
CA PRO A 70 0.54 3.02 10.34
C PRO A 70 0.70 1.73 9.52
N VAL A 71 1.85 1.60 8.88
CA VAL A 71 2.21 0.42 8.09
C VAL A 71 3.59 -0.08 8.46
N LYS A 72 3.80 -1.38 8.29
CA LYS A 72 5.07 -2.04 8.57
C LYS A 72 5.26 -3.25 7.65
N THR A 73 6.42 -3.84 7.71
CA THR A 73 6.74 -5.07 6.98
C THR A 73 5.63 -6.12 7.15
N GLY A 74 5.17 -6.68 6.05
CA GLY A 74 4.13 -7.68 6.01
C GLY A 74 2.72 -7.13 5.85
N ASP A 75 2.54 -5.81 5.91
CA ASP A 75 1.22 -5.21 5.69
C ASP A 75 0.90 -5.12 4.20
N VAL A 76 -0.36 -5.32 3.89
CA VAL A 76 -0.92 -5.17 2.56
C VAL A 76 -2.06 -4.16 2.65
N VAL A 77 -1.99 -3.12 1.83
CA VAL A 77 -3.01 -2.07 1.80
C VAL A 77 -3.60 -2.00 0.40
N VAL A 78 -4.91 -2.07 0.32
CA VAL A 78 -5.65 -1.83 -0.92
C VAL A 78 -6.25 -0.44 -0.85
N VAL A 79 -5.74 0.45 -1.68
CA VAL A 79 -6.29 1.80 -1.87
C VAL A 79 -7.32 1.70 -2.97
N GLU A 80 -8.56 2.10 -2.67
CA GLU A 80 -9.63 2.00 -3.65
C GLU A 80 -9.65 3.21 -4.57
N ALA A 81 -10.32 3.07 -5.71
CA ALA A 81 -10.46 4.16 -6.67
C ALA A 81 -11.01 5.42 -5.97
N GLY A 82 -10.43 6.56 -6.29
CA GLY A 82 -10.86 7.85 -5.74
C GLY A 82 -10.34 8.18 -4.35
N GLU A 83 -9.66 7.26 -3.68
CA GLU A 83 -9.07 7.56 -2.38
C GLU A 83 -7.74 8.31 -2.53
N ASP A 84 -7.64 9.46 -1.89
CA ASP A 84 -6.41 10.25 -1.85
C ASP A 84 -5.41 9.57 -0.92
N HIS A 85 -4.16 9.39 -1.38
CA HIS A 85 -3.17 8.65 -0.60
C HIS A 85 -1.76 9.21 -0.81
N HIS A 86 -0.99 9.24 0.29
CA HIS A 86 0.36 9.81 0.33
C HIS A 86 1.22 9.01 1.30
N THR A 87 1.82 7.92 0.85
CA THR A 87 2.67 7.10 1.72
C THR A 87 3.89 7.87 2.20
N ARG A 88 4.14 7.83 3.50
CA ARG A 88 5.30 8.47 4.13
C ARG A 88 6.14 7.44 4.85
N SER A 89 7.42 7.40 4.51
CA SER A 89 8.39 6.51 5.16
C SER A 89 8.84 7.07 6.50
N SER A 90 9.15 6.19 7.44
CA SER A 90 9.87 6.61 8.65
C SER A 90 11.30 7.02 8.29
N VAL A 91 11.93 7.78 9.20
CA VAL A 91 13.33 8.18 9.05
C VAL A 91 14.27 7.03 9.43
N GLU A 92 13.93 6.29 10.50
CA GLU A 92 14.82 5.32 11.11
C GLU A 92 14.77 3.94 10.45
N ASP A 93 13.63 3.61 9.83
CA ASP A 93 13.42 2.29 9.22
C ASP A 93 12.62 2.47 7.91
N PRO A 94 13.29 2.96 6.85
CA PRO A 94 12.59 3.35 5.63
C PRO A 94 11.84 2.21 4.96
N LEU A 95 10.72 2.56 4.36
CA LEU A 95 9.85 1.61 3.68
C LEU A 95 10.43 1.12 2.36
N VAL A 96 10.19 -0.15 2.09
CA VAL A 96 10.25 -0.71 0.74
C VAL A 96 8.88 -1.32 0.46
N ALA A 97 8.27 -0.91 -0.64
CA ALA A 97 6.93 -1.36 -1.00
C ALA A 97 6.89 -1.91 -2.42
N ALA A 98 6.25 -3.06 -2.59
CA ALA A 98 5.75 -3.48 -3.89
C ALA A 98 4.41 -2.78 -4.10
N TRP A 99 4.19 -2.24 -5.29
CA TRP A 99 2.96 -1.53 -5.59
C TRP A 99 2.43 -1.96 -6.95
N TYR A 100 1.11 -2.06 -7.06
CA TYR A 100 0.45 -2.47 -8.30
C TYR A 100 -0.81 -1.64 -8.48
N VAL A 101 -0.92 -0.97 -9.63
CA VAL A 101 -2.14 -0.28 -10.04
C VAL A 101 -2.93 -1.21 -10.94
N MET A 102 -4.20 -1.43 -10.59
CA MET A 102 -5.05 -2.35 -11.33
C MET A 102 -5.53 -1.71 -12.63
N ALA A 103 -5.79 -2.54 -13.63
CA ALA A 103 -6.39 -2.10 -14.87
C ALA A 103 -7.88 -1.77 -14.67
N ALA A 104 -8.37 -0.90 -15.53
CA ALA A 104 -9.80 -0.57 -15.56
C ALA A 104 -10.63 -1.75 -16.08
#